data_52adee3350200ec3130d0978e9afcdd4
#
_entry.id   52adee3350200ec3130d0978e9afcdd4
#
_cell.length_a   1.000
_cell.length_b   1.000
_cell.length_c   1.000
_cell.angle_alpha   90.00
_cell.angle_beta   90.00
_cell.angle_gamma   90.00
#
_symmetry.space_group_name_H-M   'P 1'
#
loop_
_entity.id
_entity.type
_entity.pdbx_description
1 polymer ?
#
loop_
_entity_poly.entity_id
_entity_poly.type
_entity_poly.pdbx_seq_one_letter_code
_entity_poly.pdbx_strand_id
1 'polypeptide(L)'
;MNAFANGEDIYCASASKMFGVPVVKHGVNGHLRQKGKIAELACGYGGSVGAMKAMGGEDLNLTDSELKQIVNDWRDASPHIVDLWWAVDDAVKKAIKQKTTTETHGLRFIYQSKMLFIELPSKRRLAYVHPAIGENRFGGESVTYMGTGTNKKWERIESYGPKFVENIVQGIARDLLCYSMNTLSQCFIVATVHDEMIIECSPDVSLDVICKQMARTPAWAEGLLLRADGYECEFYKKD
;
A
#
# COMPACT_ATOMS: atom_id res chain seq x y z
N MET A 1 -8.01 8.42 7.84
CA MET A 1 -7.52 8.26 9.23
C MET A 1 -8.66 8.00 10.23
N ASN A 2 -9.78 8.74 10.18
CA ASN A 2 -10.86 8.58 11.18
C ASN A 2 -11.45 7.15 11.22
N ALA A 3 -11.65 6.49 10.08
CA ALA A 3 -12.17 5.12 10.04
C ALA A 3 -11.28 4.14 10.82
N PHE A 4 -9.96 4.21 10.65
CA PHE A 4 -9.01 3.39 11.41
C PHE A 4 -9.00 3.74 12.90
N ALA A 5 -9.04 5.04 13.24
CA ALA A 5 -9.07 5.49 14.63
C ALA A 5 -10.31 4.98 15.37
N ASN A 6 -11.44 4.93 14.68
CA ASN A 6 -12.73 4.48 15.23
C ASN A 6 -12.91 2.95 15.15
N GLY A 7 -11.96 2.20 14.57
CA GLY A 7 -12.10 0.76 14.34
C GLY A 7 -13.16 0.39 13.31
N GLU A 8 -13.48 1.30 12.38
CA GLU A 8 -14.46 1.08 11.34
C GLU A 8 -13.89 0.18 10.23
N ASP A 9 -14.77 -0.59 9.58
CA ASP A 9 -14.40 -1.38 8.40
C ASP A 9 -14.12 -0.44 7.22
N ILE A 10 -12.86 -0.39 6.75
CA ILE A 10 -12.42 0.52 5.68
C ILE A 10 -13.22 0.31 4.38
N TYR A 11 -13.62 -0.92 4.09
CA TYR A 11 -14.38 -1.22 2.87
C TYR A 11 -15.81 -0.70 2.96
N CYS A 12 -16.41 -0.75 4.15
CA CYS A 12 -17.69 -0.11 4.42
C CYS A 12 -17.58 1.42 4.35
N ALA A 13 -16.54 1.99 4.93
CA ALA A 13 -16.30 3.44 4.90
C ALA A 13 -16.10 3.96 3.47
N SER A 14 -15.33 3.23 2.66
CA SER A 14 -15.12 3.54 1.24
C SER A 14 -16.41 3.44 0.44
N ALA A 15 -17.14 2.32 0.58
CA ALA A 15 -18.44 2.15 -0.08
C ALA A 15 -19.43 3.25 0.31
N SER A 16 -19.47 3.63 1.59
CA SER A 16 -20.35 4.73 2.05
C SER A 16 -20.04 6.05 1.37
N LYS A 17 -18.76 6.38 1.19
CA LYS A 17 -18.35 7.59 0.46
C LYS A 17 -18.68 7.52 -1.03
N MET A 18 -18.39 6.39 -1.67
CA MET A 18 -18.61 6.20 -3.12
C MET A 18 -20.09 6.27 -3.49
N PHE A 19 -20.95 5.67 -2.68
CA PHE A 19 -22.39 5.57 -2.99
C PHE A 19 -23.24 6.60 -2.27
N GLY A 20 -22.66 7.44 -1.40
CA GLY A 20 -23.38 8.46 -0.64
C GLY A 20 -24.43 7.90 0.34
N VAL A 21 -24.29 6.63 0.76
CA VAL A 21 -25.23 5.94 1.65
C VAL A 21 -24.48 5.23 2.78
N PRO A 22 -25.07 5.10 3.97
CA PRO A 22 -24.44 4.33 5.04
C PRO A 22 -24.31 2.84 4.67
N VAL A 23 -23.13 2.26 4.87
CA VAL A 23 -22.83 0.84 4.63
C VAL A 23 -22.30 0.21 5.92
N VAL A 24 -22.95 -0.87 6.37
CA VAL A 24 -22.58 -1.61 7.58
C VAL A 24 -22.37 -3.08 7.22
N LYS A 25 -21.25 -3.69 7.66
CA LYS A 25 -20.81 -5.04 7.27
C LYS A 25 -21.90 -6.13 7.32
N HIS A 26 -22.70 -6.13 8.36
CA HIS A 26 -23.80 -7.08 8.58
C HIS A 26 -25.13 -6.36 8.79
N GLY A 27 -25.37 -5.26 8.09
CA GLY A 27 -26.54 -4.41 8.25
C GLY A 27 -26.92 -3.64 6.99
N VAL A 28 -27.29 -2.38 7.17
CA VAL A 28 -27.79 -1.52 6.07
C VAL A 28 -26.78 -1.46 4.94
N ASN A 29 -27.26 -1.71 3.71
CA ASN A 29 -26.44 -1.68 2.47
C ASN A 29 -25.19 -2.56 2.52
N GLY A 30 -25.13 -3.60 3.35
CA GLY A 30 -23.96 -4.45 3.54
C GLY A 30 -23.44 -5.13 2.25
N HIS A 31 -24.31 -5.33 1.26
CA HIS A 31 -23.93 -5.84 -0.07
C HIS A 31 -22.99 -4.91 -0.84
N LEU A 32 -22.97 -3.62 -0.54
CA LEU A 32 -22.08 -2.65 -1.16
C LEU A 32 -20.63 -2.75 -0.63
N ARG A 33 -20.43 -3.38 0.54
CA ARG A 33 -19.08 -3.56 1.11
C ARG A 33 -18.14 -4.28 0.15
N GLN A 34 -18.61 -5.30 -0.59
CA GLN A 34 -17.79 -6.02 -1.56
C GLN A 34 -17.35 -5.10 -2.72
N LYS A 35 -18.22 -4.19 -3.18
CA LYS A 35 -17.85 -3.18 -4.17
C LYS A 35 -16.79 -2.22 -3.63
N GLY A 36 -16.93 -1.77 -2.38
CA GLY A 36 -15.92 -0.98 -1.69
C GLY A 36 -14.56 -1.70 -1.57
N LYS A 37 -14.58 -3.00 -1.23
CA LYS A 37 -13.35 -3.81 -1.16
C LYS A 37 -12.64 -3.90 -2.51
N ILE A 38 -13.36 -4.22 -3.57
CA ILE A 38 -12.80 -4.32 -4.93
C ILE A 38 -12.26 -2.96 -5.38
N ALA A 39 -12.99 -1.87 -5.13
CA ALA A 39 -12.56 -0.52 -5.47
C ALA A 39 -11.28 -0.12 -4.72
N GLU A 40 -11.19 -0.35 -3.42
CA GLU A 40 -9.97 -0.06 -2.63
C GLU A 40 -8.76 -0.83 -3.16
N LEU A 41 -8.90 -2.12 -3.38
CA LEU A 41 -7.79 -2.96 -3.83
C LEU A 41 -7.37 -2.66 -5.28
N ALA A 42 -8.34 -2.36 -6.17
CA ALA A 42 -8.04 -2.03 -7.56
C ALA A 42 -7.56 -0.59 -7.73
N CYS A 43 -8.28 0.38 -7.14
CA CYS A 43 -8.02 1.80 -7.38
C CYS A 43 -6.88 2.35 -6.52
N GLY A 44 -6.62 1.78 -5.33
CA GLY A 44 -5.62 2.26 -4.39
C GLY A 44 -4.21 2.42 -5.00
N TYR A 45 -3.91 1.66 -6.04
CA TYR A 45 -2.65 1.71 -6.78
C TYR A 45 -2.82 2.16 -8.24
N GLY A 46 -3.82 3.00 -8.49
CA GLY A 46 -4.06 3.61 -9.80
C GLY A 46 -4.70 2.71 -10.84
N GLY A 47 -5.25 1.57 -10.42
CA GLY A 47 -6.00 0.68 -11.32
C GLY A 47 -7.25 1.35 -11.90
N SER A 48 -7.77 0.74 -12.95
CA SER A 48 -9.00 1.15 -13.63
C SER A 48 -9.87 -0.10 -13.87
N VAL A 49 -10.81 -0.04 -14.81
CA VAL A 49 -11.76 -1.13 -15.12
C VAL A 49 -11.10 -2.51 -15.25
N GLY A 50 -9.95 -2.59 -15.95
CA GLY A 50 -9.22 -3.86 -16.09
C GLY A 50 -8.72 -4.43 -14.75
N ALA A 51 -8.25 -3.58 -13.83
CA ALA A 51 -7.83 -4.01 -12.51
C ALA A 51 -9.03 -4.45 -11.65
N MET A 52 -10.16 -3.74 -11.76
CA MET A 52 -11.39 -4.14 -11.06
C MET A 52 -11.89 -5.51 -11.52
N LYS A 53 -11.89 -5.77 -12.84
CA LYS A 53 -12.25 -7.09 -13.39
C LYS A 53 -11.33 -8.18 -12.86
N ALA A 54 -10.01 -7.97 -12.90
CA ALA A 54 -9.02 -8.93 -12.40
C ALA A 54 -9.17 -9.25 -10.90
N MET A 55 -9.76 -8.34 -10.12
CA MET A 55 -10.01 -8.50 -8.68
C MET A 55 -11.43 -8.98 -8.33
N GLY A 56 -12.14 -9.56 -9.29
CA GLY A 56 -13.51 -10.10 -9.08
C GLY A 56 -14.62 -9.10 -9.43
N GLY A 57 -14.32 -8.04 -10.14
CA GLY A 57 -15.34 -7.09 -10.64
C GLY A 57 -16.31 -7.72 -11.63
N GLU A 58 -15.92 -8.82 -12.30
CA GLU A 58 -16.81 -9.59 -13.18
C GLU A 58 -17.94 -10.29 -12.42
N ASP A 59 -17.67 -10.76 -11.19
CA ASP A 59 -18.65 -11.40 -10.32
C ASP A 59 -19.73 -10.44 -9.81
N LEU A 60 -19.50 -9.12 -9.98
CA LEU A 60 -20.47 -8.10 -9.56
C LEU A 60 -21.58 -7.85 -10.59
N ASN A 61 -21.55 -8.51 -11.74
CA ASN A 61 -22.48 -8.32 -12.86
C ASN A 61 -22.64 -6.83 -13.27
N LEU A 62 -21.53 -6.09 -13.29
CA LEU A 62 -21.48 -4.67 -13.66
C LEU A 62 -20.93 -4.51 -15.07
N THR A 63 -21.50 -3.56 -15.81
CA THR A 63 -20.98 -3.13 -17.11
C THR A 63 -19.68 -2.36 -16.96
N ASP A 64 -18.91 -2.25 -18.06
CA ASP A 64 -17.67 -1.45 -18.08
C ASP A 64 -17.92 0.02 -17.73
N SER A 65 -19.08 0.55 -18.10
CA SER A 65 -19.49 1.91 -17.75
C SER A 65 -19.69 2.08 -16.25
N GLU A 66 -20.36 1.13 -15.61
CA GLU A 66 -20.56 1.13 -14.14
C GLU A 66 -19.26 0.94 -13.38
N LEU A 67 -18.39 0.03 -13.85
CA LEU A 67 -17.05 -0.12 -13.28
C LEU A 67 -16.23 1.17 -13.43
N LYS A 68 -16.34 1.86 -14.57
CA LYS A 68 -15.67 3.13 -14.78
C LYS A 68 -16.20 4.23 -13.86
N GLN A 69 -17.51 4.25 -13.61
CA GLN A 69 -18.11 5.18 -12.66
C GLN A 69 -17.57 4.93 -11.25
N ILE A 70 -17.52 3.68 -10.80
CA ILE A 70 -16.94 3.30 -9.49
C ILE A 70 -15.48 3.79 -9.36
N VAL A 71 -14.67 3.64 -10.40
CA VAL A 71 -13.29 4.14 -10.41
C VAL A 71 -13.24 5.66 -10.22
N ASN A 72 -14.12 6.39 -10.91
CA ASN A 72 -14.19 7.85 -10.78
C ASN A 72 -14.65 8.25 -9.38
N ASP A 73 -15.74 7.65 -8.87
CA ASP A 73 -16.28 7.92 -7.54
C ASP A 73 -15.24 7.66 -6.43
N TRP A 74 -14.46 6.58 -6.57
CA TRP A 74 -13.37 6.28 -5.64
C TRP A 74 -12.28 7.37 -5.67
N ARG A 75 -11.86 7.81 -6.86
CA ARG A 75 -10.84 8.86 -7.02
C ARG A 75 -11.32 10.20 -6.46
N ASP A 76 -12.57 10.55 -6.72
CA ASP A 76 -13.20 11.77 -6.20
C ASP A 76 -13.33 11.74 -4.67
N ALA A 77 -13.61 10.55 -4.12
CA ALA A 77 -13.64 10.34 -2.66
C ALA A 77 -12.25 10.28 -2.01
N SER A 78 -11.18 10.13 -2.78
CA SER A 78 -9.81 9.93 -2.30
C SER A 78 -8.79 10.89 -2.96
N PRO A 79 -9.05 12.21 -3.01
CA PRO A 79 -8.23 13.16 -3.76
C PRO A 79 -6.77 13.21 -3.30
N HIS A 80 -6.52 13.10 -1.98
CA HIS A 80 -5.16 13.11 -1.45
C HIS A 80 -4.30 11.92 -1.90
N ILE A 81 -4.91 10.76 -2.18
CA ILE A 81 -4.20 9.60 -2.73
C ILE A 81 -3.86 9.86 -4.19
N VAL A 82 -4.80 10.42 -4.94
CA VAL A 82 -4.59 10.77 -6.35
C VAL A 82 -3.50 11.84 -6.50
N ASP A 83 -3.53 12.89 -5.66
CA ASP A 83 -2.52 13.93 -5.61
C ASP A 83 -1.13 13.36 -5.30
N LEU A 84 -1.04 12.42 -4.34
CA LEU A 84 0.20 11.74 -4.00
C LEU A 84 0.77 10.97 -5.20
N TRP A 85 -0.07 10.27 -5.97
CA TRP A 85 0.40 9.53 -7.16
C TRP A 85 1.11 10.44 -8.15
N TRP A 86 0.50 11.59 -8.47
CA TRP A 86 1.03 12.52 -9.45
C TRP A 86 2.22 13.32 -8.93
N ALA A 87 2.20 13.70 -7.65
CA ALA A 87 3.35 14.34 -7.01
C ALA A 87 4.58 13.42 -7.01
N VAL A 88 4.40 12.12 -6.77
CA VAL A 88 5.47 11.12 -6.83
C VAL A 88 5.95 10.91 -8.27
N ASP A 89 5.02 10.82 -9.23
CA ASP A 89 5.35 10.67 -10.65
C ASP A 89 6.22 11.82 -11.15
N ASP A 90 5.82 13.04 -10.86
CA ASP A 90 6.54 14.27 -11.23
C ASP A 90 7.92 14.33 -10.56
N ALA A 91 8.00 14.01 -9.27
CA ALA A 91 9.26 14.01 -8.54
C ALA A 91 10.24 12.98 -9.09
N VAL A 92 9.79 11.77 -9.39
CA VAL A 92 10.58 10.71 -10.03
C VAL A 92 11.07 11.13 -11.41
N LYS A 93 10.18 11.58 -12.28
CA LYS A 93 10.52 12.04 -13.63
C LYS A 93 11.53 13.19 -13.61
N LYS A 94 11.31 14.16 -12.73
CA LYS A 94 12.23 15.30 -12.55
C LYS A 94 13.60 14.84 -12.05
N ALA A 95 13.66 13.94 -11.07
CA ALA A 95 14.91 13.41 -10.57
C ALA A 95 15.73 12.72 -11.67
N ILE A 96 15.08 11.92 -12.51
CA ILE A 96 15.72 11.19 -13.61
C ILE A 96 16.19 12.14 -14.72
N LYS A 97 15.33 13.06 -15.18
CA LYS A 97 15.63 14.00 -16.27
C LYS A 97 16.78 14.97 -15.92
N GLN A 98 16.74 15.50 -14.71
CA GLN A 98 17.70 16.50 -14.25
C GLN A 98 18.91 15.89 -13.54
N LYS A 99 18.93 14.57 -13.31
CA LYS A 99 19.96 13.84 -12.57
C LYS A 99 20.23 14.47 -11.20
N THR A 100 19.17 14.80 -10.47
CA THR A 100 19.19 15.53 -9.21
C THR A 100 18.40 14.81 -8.12
N THR A 101 18.36 15.39 -6.93
CA THR A 101 17.45 14.99 -5.85
C THR A 101 16.21 15.86 -5.90
N THR A 102 15.03 15.22 -5.77
CA THR A 102 13.74 15.90 -5.61
C THR A 102 13.05 15.38 -4.36
N GLU A 103 12.06 16.12 -3.87
CA GLU A 103 11.36 15.79 -2.63
C GLU A 103 9.86 16.08 -2.77
N THR A 104 9.04 15.20 -2.21
CA THR A 104 7.59 15.43 -2.02
C THR A 104 7.06 14.53 -0.90
N HIS A 105 6.08 15.00 -0.13
CA HIS A 105 5.39 14.24 0.93
C HIS A 105 6.33 13.53 1.91
N GLY A 106 7.46 14.16 2.28
CA GLY A 106 8.45 13.57 3.19
C GLY A 106 9.33 12.48 2.57
N LEU A 107 9.20 12.24 1.26
CA LEU A 107 9.99 11.29 0.49
C LEU A 107 11.09 12.02 -0.29
N ARG A 108 12.23 11.37 -0.46
CA ARG A 108 13.34 11.89 -1.29
C ARG A 108 13.62 10.94 -2.45
N PHE A 109 13.75 11.51 -3.64
CA PHE A 109 14.00 10.79 -4.89
C PHE A 109 15.40 11.21 -5.36
N ILE A 110 16.38 10.32 -5.21
CA ILE A 110 17.79 10.62 -5.36
C ILE A 110 18.32 9.93 -6.60
N TYR A 111 18.70 10.68 -7.64
CA TYR A 111 19.40 10.11 -8.79
C TYR A 111 20.91 10.11 -8.54
N GLN A 112 21.50 8.94 -8.42
CA GLN A 112 22.93 8.78 -8.15
C GLN A 112 23.46 7.52 -8.83
N SER A 113 24.64 7.62 -9.47
CA SER A 113 25.35 6.46 -10.08
C SER A 113 24.48 5.59 -11.00
N LYS A 114 23.67 6.23 -11.85
CA LYS A 114 22.70 5.55 -12.74
C LYS A 114 21.65 4.73 -12.00
N MET A 115 21.33 5.10 -10.77
CA MET A 115 20.28 4.54 -9.94
C MET A 115 19.31 5.64 -9.55
N LEU A 116 18.04 5.31 -9.42
CA LEU A 116 17.08 6.11 -8.66
C LEU A 116 16.88 5.44 -7.31
N PHE A 117 17.09 6.17 -6.24
CA PHE A 117 16.74 5.76 -4.89
C PHE A 117 15.53 6.54 -4.41
N ILE A 118 14.56 5.85 -3.82
CA ILE A 118 13.46 6.48 -3.08
C ILE A 118 13.76 6.26 -1.60
N GLU A 119 14.11 7.34 -0.90
CA GLU A 119 14.37 7.31 0.54
C GLU A 119 13.03 7.44 1.29
N LEU A 120 12.70 6.40 2.05
CA LEU A 120 11.52 6.30 2.89
C LEU A 120 11.68 7.10 4.19
N PRO A 121 10.60 7.39 4.93
CA PRO A 121 10.69 8.06 6.25
C PRO A 121 11.62 7.33 7.24
N SER A 122 11.69 6.01 7.18
CA SER A 122 12.61 5.17 7.96
C SER A 122 14.08 5.33 7.61
N LYS A 123 14.43 6.11 6.57
CA LYS A 123 15.76 6.27 5.94
C LYS A 123 16.21 5.07 5.11
N ARG A 124 15.42 4.00 5.04
CA ARG A 124 15.68 2.93 4.08
C ARG A 124 15.40 3.42 2.66
N ARG A 125 16.11 2.85 1.68
CA ARG A 125 15.99 3.24 0.28
C ARG A 125 15.51 2.08 -0.58
N LEU A 126 14.51 2.35 -1.41
CA LEU A 126 14.14 1.52 -2.55
C LEU A 126 15.05 1.89 -3.71
N ALA A 127 15.54 0.90 -4.46
CA ALA A 127 16.51 1.12 -5.53
C ALA A 127 15.96 0.67 -6.90
N TYR A 128 16.09 1.53 -7.90
CA TYR A 128 15.67 1.27 -9.28
C TYR A 128 16.89 1.43 -10.21
N VAL A 129 17.24 0.34 -10.89
CA VAL A 129 18.48 0.24 -11.70
C VAL A 129 18.28 0.84 -13.08
N HIS A 130 19.23 1.64 -13.54
CA HIS A 130 19.22 2.27 -14.87
C HIS A 130 17.86 2.90 -15.23
N PRO A 131 17.32 3.81 -14.38
CA PRO A 131 16.07 4.47 -14.66
C PRO A 131 16.20 5.34 -15.90
N ALA A 132 15.16 5.37 -16.72
CA ALA A 132 15.09 6.19 -17.92
C ALA A 132 13.64 6.67 -18.15
N ILE A 133 13.51 7.76 -18.89
CA ILE A 133 12.20 8.17 -19.42
C ILE A 133 11.94 7.37 -20.68
N GLY A 134 10.76 6.83 -20.79
CA GLY A 134 10.23 6.10 -21.94
C GLY A 134 8.85 6.60 -22.34
N GLU A 135 8.24 5.91 -23.26
CA GLU A 135 6.87 6.14 -23.71
C GLU A 135 6.01 4.93 -23.30
N ASN A 136 4.83 5.20 -22.77
CA ASN A 136 3.86 4.15 -22.44
C ASN A 136 3.03 3.76 -23.67
N ARG A 137 2.28 2.66 -23.56
CA ARG A 137 1.41 2.14 -24.63
C ARG A 137 0.33 3.12 -25.13
N PHE A 138 0.14 4.25 -24.45
CA PHE A 138 -0.84 5.28 -24.79
C PHE A 138 -0.20 6.53 -25.39
N GLY A 139 1.12 6.50 -25.69
CA GLY A 139 1.87 7.65 -26.24
C GLY A 139 2.28 8.69 -25.20
N GLY A 140 2.05 8.42 -23.91
CA GLY A 140 2.43 9.31 -22.82
C GLY A 140 3.80 8.96 -22.25
N GLU A 141 4.42 9.94 -21.60
CA GLU A 141 5.71 9.77 -20.95
C GLU A 141 5.59 8.85 -19.72
N SER A 142 6.44 7.84 -19.63
CA SER A 142 6.54 6.91 -18.51
C SER A 142 7.97 6.79 -18.00
N VAL A 143 8.13 6.18 -16.84
CA VAL A 143 9.43 5.82 -16.29
C VAL A 143 9.70 4.35 -16.55
N THR A 144 10.93 4.02 -16.93
CA THR A 144 11.35 2.63 -17.07
C THR A 144 12.63 2.38 -16.26
N TYR A 145 12.83 1.14 -15.80
CA TYR A 145 14.03 0.73 -15.08
C TYR A 145 14.36 -0.74 -15.37
N MET A 146 15.56 -1.19 -15.04
CA MET A 146 15.96 -2.59 -15.17
C MET A 146 15.59 -3.36 -13.90
N GLY A 147 14.92 -4.49 -14.06
CA GLY A 147 14.49 -5.33 -12.95
C GLY A 147 14.08 -6.73 -13.40
N THR A 148 13.70 -7.57 -12.45
CA THR A 148 13.16 -8.90 -12.73
C THR A 148 11.68 -8.79 -13.07
N GLY A 149 11.30 -9.11 -14.30
CA GLY A 149 9.93 -9.12 -14.78
C GLY A 149 9.11 -10.31 -14.26
N THR A 150 7.84 -10.36 -14.62
CA THR A 150 6.90 -11.44 -14.26
C THR A 150 7.33 -12.80 -14.79
N ASN A 151 8.07 -12.82 -15.90
CA ASN A 151 8.69 -14.00 -16.52
C ASN A 151 10.00 -14.43 -15.82
N LYS A 152 10.37 -13.83 -14.69
CA LYS A 152 11.61 -14.04 -13.93
C LYS A 152 12.88 -13.71 -14.70
N LYS A 153 12.80 -12.96 -15.81
CA LYS A 153 13.97 -12.49 -16.56
C LYS A 153 14.31 -11.06 -16.17
N TRP A 154 15.61 -10.73 -16.30
CA TRP A 154 16.09 -9.37 -16.12
C TRP A 154 15.77 -8.56 -17.39
N GLU A 155 14.88 -7.60 -17.26
CA GLU A 155 14.36 -6.84 -18.38
C GLU A 155 14.03 -5.40 -17.99
N ARG A 156 13.66 -4.59 -18.99
CA ARG A 156 13.19 -3.23 -18.76
C ARG A 156 11.71 -3.25 -18.40
N ILE A 157 11.42 -2.70 -17.23
CA ILE A 157 10.09 -2.64 -16.64
C ILE A 157 9.57 -1.20 -16.74
N GLU A 158 8.33 -1.03 -17.18
CA GLU A 158 7.62 0.25 -17.15
C GLU A 158 7.00 0.48 -15.77
N SER A 159 7.05 1.74 -15.31
CA SER A 159 6.43 2.17 -14.04
C SER A 159 5.90 3.60 -14.14
N TYR A 160 5.03 3.94 -13.21
CA TYR A 160 4.35 5.23 -13.14
C TYR A 160 4.00 5.55 -11.69
N GLY A 161 3.56 6.78 -11.40
CA GLY A 161 3.34 7.30 -10.06
C GLY A 161 2.65 6.35 -9.08
N PRO A 162 1.43 5.86 -9.39
CA PRO A 162 0.72 4.89 -8.53
C PRO A 162 1.55 3.64 -8.21
N LYS A 163 2.34 3.14 -9.15
CA LYS A 163 3.18 1.95 -8.94
C LYS A 163 4.38 2.23 -8.04
N PHE A 164 4.95 3.43 -8.11
CA PHE A 164 5.95 3.86 -7.14
C PHE A 164 5.34 4.03 -5.74
N VAL A 165 4.13 4.59 -5.65
CA VAL A 165 3.41 4.74 -4.37
C VAL A 165 3.09 3.37 -3.76
N GLU A 166 2.68 2.37 -4.55
CA GLU A 166 2.53 0.99 -4.08
C GLU A 166 3.81 0.48 -3.41
N ASN A 167 4.95 0.59 -4.09
CA ASN A 167 6.24 0.15 -3.55
C ASN A 167 6.65 0.92 -2.28
N ILE A 168 6.39 2.23 -2.25
CA ILE A 168 6.66 3.09 -1.09
C ILE A 168 5.83 2.65 0.10
N VAL A 169 4.51 2.49 -0.07
CA VAL A 169 3.59 2.11 1.02
C VAL A 169 3.91 0.71 1.55
N GLN A 170 4.15 -0.27 0.66
CA GLN A 170 4.58 -1.60 1.08
C GLN A 170 5.95 -1.58 1.76
N GLY A 171 6.86 -0.73 1.28
CA GLY A 171 8.15 -0.51 1.91
C GLY A 171 8.02 0.03 3.33
N ILE A 172 7.18 1.04 3.55
CA ILE A 172 6.89 1.61 4.87
C ILE A 172 6.25 0.58 5.79
N ALA A 173 5.27 -0.20 5.29
CA ALA A 173 4.62 -1.25 6.07
C ALA A 173 5.66 -2.31 6.54
N ARG A 174 6.58 -2.71 5.67
CA ARG A 174 7.68 -3.61 6.05
C ARG A 174 8.62 -2.99 7.09
N ASP A 175 8.90 -1.68 6.99
CA ASP A 175 9.74 -0.99 7.97
C ASP A 175 9.07 -0.90 9.35
N LEU A 176 7.73 -0.74 9.39
CA LEU A 176 6.95 -0.79 10.62
C LEU A 176 7.02 -2.17 11.27
N LEU A 177 6.86 -3.25 10.49
CA LEU A 177 7.00 -4.61 11.01
C LEU A 177 8.42 -4.88 11.53
N CYS A 178 9.45 -4.45 10.80
CA CYS A 178 10.84 -4.57 11.26
C CYS A 178 11.11 -3.77 12.53
N TYR A 179 10.50 -2.59 12.69
CA TYR A 179 10.57 -1.84 13.94
C TYR A 179 9.93 -2.61 15.08
N SER A 180 8.75 -3.19 14.87
CA SER A 180 8.06 -4.02 15.88
C SER A 180 8.90 -5.25 16.25
N MET A 181 9.54 -5.92 15.29
CA MET A 181 10.47 -7.03 15.56
C MET A 181 11.62 -6.58 16.48
N ASN A 182 12.19 -5.39 16.25
CA ASN A 182 13.25 -4.86 17.10
C ASN A 182 12.75 -4.56 18.53
N THR A 183 11.54 -4.05 18.69
CA THR A 183 10.96 -3.79 20.01
C THR A 183 10.59 -5.07 20.77
N LEU A 184 10.41 -6.18 20.05
CA LEU A 184 10.13 -7.53 20.56
C LEU A 184 11.36 -8.45 20.48
N SER A 185 12.57 -7.90 20.39
CA SER A 185 13.82 -8.67 20.25
C SER A 185 14.11 -9.65 21.39
N GLN A 186 13.44 -9.50 22.55
CA GLN A 186 13.52 -10.44 23.66
C GLN A 186 12.60 -11.65 23.50
N CYS A 187 11.68 -11.62 22.53
CA CYS A 187 10.79 -12.72 22.21
C CYS A 187 11.44 -13.62 21.15
N PHE A 188 11.11 -14.92 21.17
CA PHE A 188 11.57 -15.85 20.14
C PHE A 188 10.66 -15.73 18.91
N ILE A 189 11.03 -14.85 17.97
CA ILE A 189 10.31 -14.68 16.70
C ILE A 189 10.71 -15.81 15.77
N VAL A 190 9.79 -16.73 15.52
CA VAL A 190 9.99 -17.92 14.67
C VAL A 190 9.92 -17.57 13.19
N ALA A 191 8.93 -16.76 12.81
CA ALA A 191 8.71 -16.36 11.43
C ALA A 191 7.90 -15.06 11.32
N THR A 192 7.84 -14.52 10.12
CA THR A 192 6.91 -13.43 9.74
C THR A 192 6.15 -13.82 8.48
N VAL A 193 4.86 -13.52 8.44
CA VAL A 193 3.99 -13.73 7.28
C VAL A 193 3.26 -12.42 6.97
N HIS A 194 3.63 -11.74 5.88
CA HIS A 194 3.11 -10.42 5.52
C HIS A 194 3.27 -9.37 6.64
N ASP A 195 2.21 -9.07 7.36
CA ASP A 195 2.12 -8.13 8.49
C ASP A 195 2.01 -8.83 9.85
N GLU A 196 2.16 -10.16 9.87
CA GLU A 196 2.09 -11.00 11.06
C GLU A 196 3.48 -11.37 11.58
N MET A 197 3.60 -11.50 12.90
CA MET A 197 4.73 -12.14 13.59
C MET A 197 4.26 -13.42 14.29
N ILE A 198 5.01 -14.49 14.08
CA ILE A 198 4.82 -15.76 14.80
C ILE A 198 5.87 -15.82 15.89
N ILE A 199 5.40 -15.85 17.14
CA ILE A 199 6.26 -15.83 18.33
C ILE A 199 6.02 -17.10 19.12
N GLU A 200 7.09 -17.82 19.41
CA GLU A 200 7.07 -18.93 20.37
C GLU A 200 7.44 -18.39 21.76
N CYS A 201 6.60 -18.57 22.74
CA CYS A 201 6.82 -18.07 24.09
C CYS A 201 6.17 -18.97 25.14
N SER A 202 6.54 -18.75 26.41
CA SER A 202 5.92 -19.41 27.56
C SER A 202 4.48 -18.95 27.75
N PRO A 203 3.55 -19.81 28.21
CA PRO A 203 2.15 -19.49 28.44
C PRO A 203 1.87 -18.34 29.39
N ASP A 204 2.84 -17.94 30.20
CA ASP A 204 2.76 -16.79 31.11
C ASP A 204 3.02 -15.44 30.42
N VAL A 205 3.45 -15.43 29.19
CA VAL A 205 3.66 -14.20 28.41
C VAL A 205 2.31 -13.67 27.92
N SER A 206 1.97 -12.46 28.34
CA SER A 206 0.69 -11.84 27.98
C SER A 206 0.62 -11.42 26.50
N LEU A 207 -0.33 -11.96 25.76
CA LEU A 207 -0.65 -11.59 24.39
C LEU A 207 -0.91 -10.07 24.25
N ASP A 208 -1.63 -9.49 25.21
CA ASP A 208 -1.92 -8.06 25.28
C ASP A 208 -0.65 -7.19 25.31
N VAL A 209 0.37 -7.62 26.05
CA VAL A 209 1.66 -6.92 26.14
C VAL A 209 2.38 -6.98 24.80
N ILE A 210 2.37 -8.12 24.13
CA ILE A 210 2.96 -8.29 22.80
C ILE A 210 2.24 -7.40 21.78
N CYS A 211 0.90 -7.43 21.72
CA CYS A 211 0.12 -6.59 20.82
C CYS A 211 0.35 -5.09 21.05
N LYS A 212 0.38 -4.63 22.30
CA LYS A 212 0.71 -3.23 22.64
C LYS A 212 2.13 -2.84 22.21
N GLN A 213 3.07 -3.74 22.35
CA GLN A 213 4.45 -3.50 21.94
C GLN A 213 4.58 -3.48 20.40
N MET A 214 3.87 -4.38 19.70
CA MET A 214 3.82 -4.41 18.24
C MET A 214 3.17 -3.15 17.66
N ALA A 215 2.17 -2.60 18.34
CA ALA A 215 1.45 -1.39 17.93
C ALA A 215 2.20 -0.07 18.22
N ARG A 216 3.43 -0.10 18.73
CA ARG A 216 4.20 1.13 19.00
C ARG A 216 4.58 1.82 17.70
N THR A 217 4.29 3.11 17.63
CA THR A 217 4.66 3.94 16.49
C THR A 217 6.11 4.40 16.60
N PRO A 218 6.96 4.17 15.58
CA PRO A 218 8.32 4.69 15.56
C PRO A 218 8.33 6.22 15.40
N ALA A 219 9.39 6.88 15.85
CA ALA A 219 9.52 8.34 15.79
C ALA A 219 9.41 8.91 14.36
N TRP A 220 9.85 8.16 13.37
CA TRP A 220 9.76 8.58 11.95
C TRP A 220 8.35 8.45 11.35
N ALA A 221 7.39 7.85 12.08
CA ALA A 221 5.99 7.70 11.68
C ALA A 221 5.04 8.39 12.69
N GLU A 222 5.48 9.47 13.31
CA GLU A 222 4.67 10.23 14.27
C GLU A 222 3.28 10.56 13.70
N GLY A 223 2.23 10.36 14.51
CA GLY A 223 0.83 10.56 14.12
C GLY A 223 0.19 9.38 13.39
N LEU A 224 0.96 8.33 13.03
CA LEU A 224 0.38 7.11 12.48
C LEU A 224 -0.23 6.26 13.61
N LEU A 225 -1.52 5.96 13.47
CA LEU A 225 -2.23 5.07 14.39
C LEU A 225 -1.97 3.62 13.99
N LEU A 226 -1.25 2.89 14.83
CA LEU A 226 -1.00 1.46 14.67
C LEU A 226 -1.86 0.67 15.66
N ARG A 227 -2.29 -0.50 15.22
CA ARG A 227 -3.04 -1.47 16.00
C ARG A 227 -2.51 -2.86 15.69
N ALA A 228 -2.41 -3.70 16.71
CA ALA A 228 -2.10 -5.11 16.56
C ALA A 228 -3.15 -5.91 17.33
N ASP A 229 -3.66 -6.95 16.69
CA ASP A 229 -4.50 -7.98 17.29
C ASP A 229 -3.72 -9.30 17.22
N GLY A 230 -4.04 -10.25 18.08
CA GLY A 230 -3.35 -11.53 18.10
C GLY A 230 -4.22 -12.62 18.72
N TYR A 231 -3.76 -13.85 18.55
CA TYR A 231 -4.36 -15.03 19.16
C TYR A 231 -3.28 -16.06 19.52
N GLU A 232 -3.60 -16.94 20.46
CA GLU A 232 -2.73 -18.03 20.88
C GLU A 232 -3.14 -19.33 20.18
N CYS A 233 -2.17 -20.14 19.79
CA CYS A 233 -2.40 -21.42 19.13
C CYS A 233 -1.22 -22.37 19.38
N GLU A 234 -1.48 -23.67 19.31
CA GLU A 234 -0.44 -24.71 19.43
C GLU A 234 0.38 -24.89 18.14
N PHE A 235 -0.18 -24.50 17.01
CA PHE A 235 0.46 -24.53 15.69
C PHE A 235 -0.08 -23.38 14.83
N TYR A 236 0.77 -22.86 13.94
CA TYR A 236 0.36 -21.77 13.05
C TYR A 236 -0.82 -22.17 12.17
N LYS A 237 -1.84 -21.33 12.19
CA LYS A 237 -2.99 -21.35 11.26
C LYS A 237 -3.33 -19.93 10.84
N LYS A 238 -3.83 -19.81 9.64
CA LYS A 238 -4.36 -18.54 9.16
C LYS A 238 -5.84 -18.45 9.53
N ASP A 239 -6.27 -17.27 10.04
CA ASP A 239 -7.69 -16.97 10.26
C ASP A 239 -8.50 -16.95 8.96
#